data_89e57f7c7bd2148d4dfe53decdc80d4a
#
_entry.id   89e57f7c7bd2148d4dfe53decdc80d4a
#
_cell.length_a   1.000
_cell.length_b   1.000
_cell.length_c   1.000
_cell.angle_alpha   90.00
_cell.angle_beta   90.00
_cell.angle_gamma   90.00
#
_symmetry.space_group_name_H-M   'P 1'
#
loop_
_entity.id
_entity.type
_entity.pdbx_description
1 polymer ?
#
loop_
_entity_poly.entity_id
_entity_poly.type
_entity_poly.pdbx_seq_one_letter_code
_entity_poly.pdbx_strand_id
1 'polypeptide(L)'
;MLENLRPLLTRILEPLAKRLNINPNIVTVISPFLALASAYFFAQHQLLLGALFILLSGFLDVVDGAVARYHNRASKFGAFLDSTMDRFADAIIFIGIIFGGYCSWLVGVLAIHSAITVSYVRARAESQGVDCNIGIAERAVRMIILMAGAAIAAFANSNIIFTYFIYALVILSYFTVGQRIHHVWKALKDDTGGPVTPQQKRLNKQ
;
A
#
# COMPACT_ATOMS: atom_id res chain seq x y z
N MET A 1 3.60 11.70 -7.59
CA MET A 1 2.52 11.94 -8.57
C MET A 1 1.14 12.01 -7.93
N LEU A 2 0.80 11.10 -7.03
CA LEU A 2 -0.50 11.10 -6.32
C LEU A 2 -0.63 12.18 -5.24
N GLU A 3 0.45 12.76 -4.75
CA GLU A 3 0.41 13.87 -3.78
C GLU A 3 -0.32 15.11 -4.30
N ASN A 4 -0.26 15.37 -5.60
CA ASN A 4 -0.98 16.50 -6.23
C ASN A 4 -2.50 16.28 -6.28
N LEU A 5 -2.97 15.04 -6.10
CA LEU A 5 -4.40 14.71 -6.03
C LEU A 5 -4.96 14.80 -4.59
N ARG A 6 -4.10 14.86 -3.58
CA ARG A 6 -4.51 14.98 -2.17
C ARG A 6 -5.47 16.14 -1.91
N PRO A 7 -5.22 17.38 -2.37
CA PRO A 7 -6.15 18.49 -2.11
C PRO A 7 -7.51 18.31 -2.78
N LEU A 8 -7.55 17.68 -3.97
CA LEU A 8 -8.79 17.37 -4.66
C LEU A 8 -9.59 16.30 -3.92
N LEU A 9 -8.92 15.22 -3.52
CA LEU A 9 -9.53 14.14 -2.73
C LEU A 9 -10.04 14.66 -1.38
N THR A 10 -9.31 15.56 -0.73
CA THR A 10 -9.75 16.16 0.53
C THR A 10 -11.03 16.94 0.35
N ARG A 11 -11.17 17.75 -0.71
CA ARG A 11 -12.40 18.51 -1.01
C ARG A 11 -13.61 17.60 -1.27
N ILE A 12 -13.41 16.50 -2.01
CA ILE A 12 -14.49 15.57 -2.35
C ILE A 12 -14.92 14.77 -1.10
N LEU A 13 -13.98 14.42 -0.24
CA LEU A 13 -14.24 13.59 0.95
C LEU A 13 -14.62 14.41 2.19
N GLU A 14 -14.39 15.71 2.20
CA GLU A 14 -14.74 16.59 3.33
C GLU A 14 -16.22 16.52 3.72
N PRO A 15 -17.20 16.55 2.78
CA PRO A 15 -18.62 16.38 3.15
C PRO A 15 -18.91 15.01 3.79
N LEU A 16 -18.24 13.97 3.33
CA LEU A 16 -18.37 12.62 3.87
C LEU A 16 -17.71 12.53 5.25
N ALA A 17 -16.49 13.05 5.41
CA ALA A 17 -15.76 13.09 6.66
C ALA A 17 -16.52 13.89 7.74
N LYS A 18 -17.18 14.98 7.36
CA LYS A 18 -18.02 15.78 8.24
C LYS A 18 -19.22 15.01 8.80
N ARG A 19 -19.82 14.15 7.98
CA ARG A 19 -20.99 13.32 8.37
C ARG A 19 -20.57 12.09 9.18
N LEU A 20 -19.37 11.57 8.97
CA LEU A 20 -18.85 10.38 9.63
C LEU A 20 -18.12 10.76 10.93
N ASN A 21 -18.85 10.84 12.04
CA ASN A 21 -18.23 11.04 13.36
C ASN A 21 -17.84 9.69 13.99
N ILE A 22 -17.07 8.88 13.26
CA ILE A 22 -16.62 7.54 13.67
C ILE A 22 -15.15 7.63 14.09
N ASN A 23 -14.71 6.71 14.96
CA ASN A 23 -13.28 6.59 15.27
C ASN A 23 -12.52 6.10 14.02
N PRO A 24 -11.53 6.85 13.48
CA PRO A 24 -10.79 6.46 12.29
C PRO A 24 -10.18 5.05 12.39
N ASN A 25 -9.68 4.67 13.55
CA ASN A 25 -9.07 3.36 13.79
C ASN A 25 -10.04 2.18 13.54
N ILE A 26 -11.35 2.39 13.73
CA ILE A 26 -12.36 1.36 13.42
C ILE A 26 -12.45 1.15 11.91
N VAL A 27 -12.44 2.23 11.13
CA VAL A 27 -12.48 2.17 9.67
C VAL A 27 -11.22 1.47 9.14
N THR A 28 -10.06 1.80 9.68
CA THR A 28 -8.78 1.17 9.35
C THR A 28 -8.80 -0.35 9.60
N VAL A 29 -9.41 -0.80 10.71
CA VAL A 29 -9.51 -2.24 11.03
C VAL A 29 -10.52 -2.96 10.11
N ILE A 30 -11.49 -2.27 9.54
CA ILE A 30 -12.46 -2.85 8.59
C ILE A 30 -11.84 -3.12 7.21
N SER A 31 -10.85 -2.33 6.78
CA SER A 31 -10.22 -2.45 5.46
C SER A 31 -9.70 -3.87 5.15
N PRO A 32 -8.99 -4.59 6.04
CA PRO A 32 -8.57 -5.97 5.81
C PRO A 32 -9.71 -6.97 5.60
N PHE A 33 -10.91 -6.72 6.15
CA PHE A 33 -12.06 -7.59 5.88
C PHE A 33 -12.56 -7.43 4.45
N LEU A 34 -12.48 -6.24 3.87
CA LEU A 34 -12.75 -6.05 2.44
C LEU A 34 -11.66 -6.70 1.58
N ALA A 35 -10.41 -6.66 2.01
CA ALA A 35 -9.33 -7.42 1.35
C ALA A 35 -9.58 -8.94 1.41
N LEU A 36 -10.13 -9.46 2.51
CA LEU A 36 -10.52 -10.86 2.64
C LEU A 36 -11.66 -11.21 1.67
N ALA A 37 -12.66 -10.33 1.53
CA ALA A 37 -13.71 -10.50 0.53
C ALA A 37 -13.13 -10.49 -0.90
N SER A 38 -12.19 -9.56 -1.20
CA SER A 38 -11.48 -9.54 -2.47
C SER A 38 -10.76 -10.87 -2.74
N ALA A 39 -10.02 -11.37 -1.75
CA ALA A 39 -9.31 -12.64 -1.85
C ALA A 39 -10.24 -13.81 -2.11
N TYR A 40 -11.39 -13.85 -1.43
CA TYR A 40 -12.42 -14.86 -1.65
C TYR A 40 -12.93 -14.82 -3.10
N PHE A 41 -13.25 -13.65 -3.64
CA PHE A 41 -13.75 -13.52 -5.01
C PHE A 41 -12.68 -13.87 -6.05
N PHE A 42 -11.42 -13.52 -5.84
CA PHE A 42 -10.33 -14.00 -6.70
C PHE A 42 -10.20 -15.53 -6.66
N ALA A 43 -10.26 -16.14 -5.47
CA ALA A 43 -10.24 -17.59 -5.33
C ALA A 43 -11.43 -18.29 -6.03
N GLN A 44 -12.58 -17.60 -6.14
CA GLN A 44 -13.78 -18.07 -6.87
C GLN A 44 -13.79 -17.67 -8.36
N HIS A 45 -12.65 -17.23 -8.92
CA HIS A 45 -12.51 -16.78 -10.31
C HIS A 45 -13.40 -15.59 -10.71
N GLN A 46 -13.86 -14.80 -9.74
CA GLN A 46 -14.70 -13.62 -9.98
C GLN A 46 -13.86 -12.34 -10.01
N LEU A 47 -13.11 -12.13 -11.09
CA LEU A 47 -12.12 -11.05 -11.24
C LEU A 47 -12.69 -9.66 -10.97
N LEU A 48 -13.89 -9.34 -11.50
CA LEU A 48 -14.50 -8.03 -11.32
C LEU A 48 -14.90 -7.76 -9.87
N LEU A 49 -15.44 -8.77 -9.18
CA LEU A 49 -15.77 -8.62 -7.77
C LEU A 49 -14.50 -8.52 -6.92
N GLY A 50 -13.48 -9.31 -7.22
CA GLY A 50 -12.17 -9.17 -6.57
C GLY A 50 -11.63 -7.76 -6.71
N ALA A 51 -11.63 -7.19 -7.92
CA ALA A 51 -11.20 -5.83 -8.18
C ALA A 51 -12.07 -4.77 -7.47
N LEU A 52 -13.40 -4.97 -7.45
CA LEU A 52 -14.33 -4.08 -6.74
C LEU A 52 -14.01 -4.01 -5.24
N PHE A 53 -13.73 -5.16 -4.61
CA PHE A 53 -13.40 -5.18 -3.18
C PHE A 53 -12.01 -4.58 -2.88
N ILE A 54 -11.03 -4.65 -3.82
CA ILE A 54 -9.79 -3.86 -3.71
C ILE A 54 -10.13 -2.36 -3.71
N LEU A 55 -10.98 -1.92 -4.65
CA LEU A 55 -11.39 -0.52 -4.74
C LEU A 55 -12.07 -0.04 -3.46
N LEU A 56 -12.98 -0.85 -2.90
CA LEU A 56 -13.68 -0.52 -1.66
C LEU A 56 -12.71 -0.46 -0.46
N SER A 57 -11.76 -1.40 -0.36
CA SER A 57 -10.72 -1.38 0.67
C SER A 57 -9.88 -0.10 0.58
N GLY A 58 -9.35 0.21 -0.61
CA GLY A 58 -8.58 1.45 -0.83
C GLY A 58 -9.40 2.73 -0.61
N PHE A 59 -10.70 2.70 -0.91
CA PHE A 59 -11.58 3.82 -0.63
C PHE A 59 -11.75 4.05 0.88
N LEU A 60 -11.91 3.00 1.68
CA LEU A 60 -11.99 3.11 3.14
C LEU A 60 -10.70 3.70 3.74
N ASP A 61 -9.53 3.31 3.24
CA ASP A 61 -8.24 3.86 3.70
C ASP A 61 -8.14 5.38 3.43
N VAL A 62 -8.70 5.85 2.30
CA VAL A 62 -8.74 7.30 2.00
C VAL A 62 -9.72 8.02 2.91
N VAL A 63 -10.85 7.36 3.23
CA VAL A 63 -11.91 7.91 4.10
C VAL A 63 -11.43 8.03 5.54
N ASP A 64 -10.77 6.99 6.11
CA ASP A 64 -10.29 7.05 7.50
C ASP A 64 -9.26 8.16 7.70
N GLY A 65 -8.34 8.33 6.74
CA GLY A 65 -7.41 9.44 6.73
C GLY A 65 -8.09 10.81 6.62
N ALA A 66 -9.18 10.92 5.84
CA ALA A 66 -9.96 12.15 5.73
C ALA A 66 -10.70 12.46 7.05
N VAL A 67 -11.35 11.46 7.65
CA VAL A 67 -12.04 11.58 8.95
C VAL A 67 -11.07 11.96 10.06
N ALA A 68 -9.89 11.30 10.11
CA ALA A 68 -8.86 11.60 11.11
C ALA A 68 -8.39 13.05 11.03
N ARG A 69 -8.14 13.58 9.84
CA ARG A 69 -7.73 14.97 9.61
C ARG A 69 -8.84 15.95 9.92
N TYR A 70 -10.06 15.70 9.43
CA TYR A 70 -11.19 16.62 9.64
C TYR A 70 -11.54 16.80 11.12
N HIS A 71 -11.55 15.73 11.90
CA HIS A 71 -11.88 15.77 13.31
C HIS A 71 -10.68 15.99 14.24
N ASN A 72 -9.49 16.31 13.72
CA ASN A 72 -8.24 16.46 14.47
C ASN A 72 -7.91 15.23 15.34
N ARG A 73 -8.26 14.02 14.88
CA ARG A 73 -8.01 12.73 15.54
C ARG A 73 -6.82 11.98 14.95
N ALA A 74 -6.02 12.63 14.12
CA ALA A 74 -4.79 12.03 13.59
C ALA A 74 -3.83 11.73 14.74
N SER A 75 -3.36 10.48 14.84
CA SER A 75 -2.47 10.03 15.90
C SER A 75 -1.32 9.19 15.34
N LYS A 76 -0.20 9.12 16.08
CA LYS A 76 0.92 8.25 15.73
C LYS A 76 0.52 6.78 15.72
N PHE A 77 -0.34 6.37 16.65
CA PHE A 77 -0.88 5.02 16.69
C PHE A 77 -1.78 4.73 15.49
N GLY A 78 -2.65 5.66 15.09
CA GLY A 78 -3.49 5.53 13.90
C GLY A 78 -2.64 5.32 12.63
N ALA A 79 -1.59 6.12 12.44
CA ALA A 79 -0.68 5.96 11.29
C ALA A 79 0.08 4.63 11.32
N PHE A 80 0.47 4.14 12.50
CA PHE A 80 1.07 2.82 12.66
C PHE A 80 0.07 1.71 12.33
N LEU A 81 -1.15 1.79 12.86
CA LEU A 81 -2.21 0.82 12.63
C LEU A 81 -2.57 0.74 11.15
N ASP A 82 -2.82 1.88 10.51
CA ASP A 82 -3.10 1.99 9.07
C ASP A 82 -2.01 1.31 8.25
N SER A 83 -0.75 1.72 8.47
CA SER A 83 0.36 1.11 7.74
C SER A 83 0.48 -0.40 7.97
N THR A 84 0.11 -0.91 9.14
CA THR A 84 0.15 -2.34 9.45
C THR A 84 -0.99 -3.09 8.77
N MET A 85 -2.23 -2.58 8.85
CA MET A 85 -3.40 -3.18 8.22
C MET A 85 -3.25 -3.24 6.70
N ASP A 86 -2.61 -2.25 6.10
CA ASP A 86 -2.22 -2.24 4.69
C ASP A 86 -1.42 -3.49 4.27
N ARG A 87 -0.45 -3.91 5.08
CA ARG A 87 0.39 -5.09 4.77
C ARG A 87 -0.40 -6.38 4.89
N PHE A 88 -1.29 -6.44 5.88
CA PHE A 88 -2.21 -7.57 5.98
C PHE A 88 -3.15 -7.63 4.77
N ALA A 89 -3.75 -6.50 4.37
CA ALA A 89 -4.63 -6.42 3.21
C ALA A 89 -3.92 -6.84 1.92
N ASP A 90 -2.72 -6.32 1.66
CA ASP A 90 -1.90 -6.69 0.49
C ASP A 90 -1.63 -8.21 0.47
N ALA A 91 -1.19 -8.79 1.60
CA ALA A 91 -0.90 -10.22 1.69
C ALA A 91 -2.16 -11.08 1.46
N ILE A 92 -3.28 -10.71 2.06
CA ILE A 92 -4.56 -11.42 1.92
C ILE A 92 -5.02 -11.44 0.46
N ILE A 93 -4.95 -10.30 -0.26
CA ILE A 93 -5.32 -10.20 -1.67
C ILE A 93 -4.45 -11.16 -2.51
N PHE A 94 -3.12 -11.15 -2.33
CA PHE A 94 -2.24 -12.05 -3.08
C PHE A 94 -2.48 -13.53 -2.75
N ILE A 95 -2.82 -13.87 -1.51
CA ILE A 95 -3.22 -15.23 -1.13
C ILE A 95 -4.46 -15.65 -1.95
N GLY A 96 -5.47 -14.80 -2.07
CA GLY A 96 -6.64 -15.07 -2.89
C GLY A 96 -6.29 -15.27 -4.38
N ILE A 97 -5.37 -14.48 -4.92
CA ILE A 97 -4.86 -14.59 -6.28
C ILE A 97 -4.14 -15.93 -6.51
N ILE A 98 -3.35 -16.39 -5.53
CA ILE A 98 -2.68 -17.71 -5.55
C ILE A 98 -3.73 -18.83 -5.57
N PHE A 99 -4.72 -18.78 -4.67
CA PHE A 99 -5.79 -19.78 -4.59
C PHE A 99 -6.65 -19.82 -5.85
N GLY A 100 -6.85 -18.67 -6.50
CA GLY A 100 -7.52 -18.60 -7.81
C GLY A 100 -6.66 -19.08 -8.99
N GLY A 101 -5.42 -19.56 -8.74
CA GLY A 101 -4.57 -20.11 -9.79
C GLY A 101 -4.08 -19.09 -10.85
N TYR A 102 -4.16 -17.79 -10.57
CA TYR A 102 -3.74 -16.75 -11.52
C TYR A 102 -2.23 -16.59 -11.63
N CYS A 103 -1.48 -17.13 -10.68
CA CYS A 103 -0.02 -17.23 -10.72
C CYS A 103 0.45 -18.46 -9.97
N SER A 104 1.70 -18.89 -10.22
CA SER A 104 2.31 -19.94 -9.42
C SER A 104 2.47 -19.47 -7.97
N TRP A 105 2.48 -20.44 -7.03
CA TRP A 105 2.68 -20.15 -5.61
C TRP A 105 3.97 -19.34 -5.36
N LEU A 106 5.04 -19.64 -6.12
CA LEU A 106 6.32 -18.93 -6.01
C LEU A 106 6.17 -17.45 -6.37
N VAL A 107 5.50 -17.15 -7.49
CA VAL A 107 5.28 -15.77 -7.95
C VAL A 107 4.39 -15.02 -6.95
N GLY A 108 3.36 -15.68 -6.40
CA GLY A 108 2.51 -15.09 -5.38
C GLY A 108 3.27 -14.77 -4.09
N VAL A 109 4.15 -15.66 -3.63
CA VAL A 109 5.04 -15.41 -2.48
C VAL A 109 5.99 -14.25 -2.77
N LEU A 110 6.57 -14.19 -3.97
CA LEU A 110 7.42 -13.06 -4.37
C LEU A 110 6.64 -11.74 -4.44
N ALA A 111 5.36 -11.77 -4.84
CA ALA A 111 4.49 -10.60 -4.84
C ALA A 111 4.26 -10.08 -3.42
N ILE A 112 3.92 -10.96 -2.47
CA ILE A 112 3.76 -10.63 -1.05
C ILE A 112 5.08 -10.07 -0.49
N HIS A 113 6.20 -10.78 -0.71
CA HIS A 113 7.51 -10.37 -0.23
C HIS A 113 7.89 -8.99 -0.78
N SER A 114 7.73 -8.76 -2.08
CA SER A 114 8.08 -7.47 -2.69
C SER A 114 7.22 -6.33 -2.14
N ALA A 115 5.92 -6.55 -1.93
CA ALA A 115 5.00 -5.55 -1.39
C ALA A 115 5.39 -5.12 0.04
N ILE A 116 5.74 -6.10 0.89
CA ILE A 116 6.22 -5.85 2.25
C ILE A 116 7.58 -5.15 2.22
N THR A 117 8.50 -5.61 1.36
CA THR A 117 9.87 -5.08 1.27
C THR A 117 9.89 -3.63 0.78
N VAL A 118 9.07 -3.26 -0.21
CA VAL A 118 8.90 -1.85 -0.64
C VAL A 118 8.56 -0.96 0.54
N SER A 119 7.63 -1.39 1.38
CA SER A 119 7.19 -0.61 2.55
C SER A 119 8.22 -0.61 3.67
N TYR A 120 8.87 -1.76 3.91
CA TYR A 120 9.92 -1.92 4.92
C TYR A 120 11.13 -1.02 4.64
N VAL A 121 11.62 -1.02 3.40
CA VAL A 121 12.79 -0.20 3.01
C VAL A 121 12.50 1.28 3.21
N ARG A 122 11.28 1.74 2.89
CA ARG A 122 10.87 3.12 3.16
C ARG A 122 10.89 3.42 4.66
N ALA A 123 10.19 2.62 5.47
CA ALA A 123 10.13 2.83 6.90
C ALA A 123 11.52 2.76 7.56
N ARG A 124 12.39 1.88 7.06
CA ARG A 124 13.77 1.78 7.54
C ARG A 124 14.61 2.99 7.18
N ALA A 125 14.47 3.52 5.95
CA ALA A 125 15.15 4.74 5.53
C ALA A 125 14.71 5.94 6.40
N GLU A 126 13.40 6.12 6.56
CA GLU A 126 12.84 7.19 7.40
C GLU A 126 13.31 7.08 8.87
N SER A 127 13.48 5.86 9.40
CA SER A 127 14.05 5.65 10.74
C SER A 127 15.53 6.04 10.86
N GLN A 128 16.26 6.13 9.75
CA GLN A 128 17.63 6.65 9.68
C GLN A 128 17.68 8.15 9.34
N GLY A 129 16.52 8.82 9.26
CA GLY A 129 16.45 10.25 8.94
C GLY A 129 16.52 10.56 7.44
N VAL A 130 16.46 9.55 6.57
CA VAL A 130 16.45 9.72 5.11
C VAL A 130 15.00 9.68 4.62
N ASP A 131 14.54 10.78 3.99
CA ASP A 131 13.25 10.78 3.29
C ASP A 131 13.33 9.85 2.07
N CYS A 132 12.42 8.88 2.00
CA CYS A 132 12.40 7.85 0.97
C CYS A 132 11.04 7.80 0.25
N ASN A 133 10.55 8.97 -0.14
CA ASN A 133 9.29 9.13 -0.86
C ASN A 133 9.48 8.98 -2.38
N ILE A 134 10.21 7.92 -2.77
CA ILE A 134 10.53 7.59 -4.16
C ILE A 134 10.09 6.18 -4.50
N GLY A 135 10.00 5.89 -5.80
CA GLY A 135 9.68 4.58 -6.35
C GLY A 135 8.38 4.58 -7.14
N ILE A 136 8.28 3.66 -8.11
CA ILE A 136 7.15 3.58 -9.04
C ILE A 136 6.01 2.76 -8.44
N ALA A 137 6.31 1.61 -7.81
CA ALA A 137 5.33 0.68 -7.29
C ALA A 137 4.95 0.95 -5.82
N GLU A 138 4.48 2.17 -5.55
CA GLU A 138 3.81 2.48 -4.28
C GLU A 138 2.51 1.66 -4.15
N ARG A 139 1.98 1.51 -2.93
CA ARG A 139 0.78 0.70 -2.65
C ARG A 139 -0.39 1.05 -3.58
N ALA A 140 -0.71 2.33 -3.72
CA ALA A 140 -1.80 2.76 -4.57
C ALA A 140 -1.60 2.34 -6.03
N VAL A 141 -0.38 2.45 -6.56
CA VAL A 141 -0.06 2.02 -7.93
C VAL A 141 -0.21 0.51 -8.08
N ARG A 142 0.23 -0.28 -7.09
CA ARG A 142 0.05 -1.75 -7.11
C ARG A 142 -1.43 -2.13 -7.15
N MET A 143 -2.26 -1.49 -6.32
CA MET A 143 -3.70 -1.76 -6.30
C MET A 143 -4.36 -1.37 -7.63
N ILE A 144 -3.98 -0.24 -8.23
CA ILE A 144 -4.47 0.18 -9.55
C ILE A 144 -4.07 -0.85 -10.63
N ILE A 145 -2.83 -1.34 -10.61
CA ILE A 145 -2.37 -2.36 -11.57
C ILE A 145 -3.19 -3.66 -11.41
N LEU A 146 -3.44 -4.12 -10.19
CA LEU A 146 -4.25 -5.31 -9.93
C LEU A 146 -5.70 -5.13 -10.39
N MET A 147 -6.32 -4.00 -10.06
CA MET A 147 -7.70 -3.70 -10.50
C MET A 147 -7.80 -3.60 -12.01
N ALA A 148 -6.89 -2.89 -12.66
CA ALA A 148 -6.87 -2.76 -14.12
C ALA A 148 -6.65 -4.12 -14.79
N GLY A 149 -5.67 -4.90 -14.32
CA GLY A 149 -5.40 -6.23 -14.84
C GLY A 149 -6.59 -7.17 -14.69
N ALA A 150 -7.24 -7.18 -13.52
CA ALA A 150 -8.43 -8.00 -13.28
C ALA A 150 -9.63 -7.57 -14.16
N ALA A 151 -9.85 -6.25 -14.31
CA ALA A 151 -10.92 -5.73 -15.16
C ALA A 151 -10.67 -6.09 -16.64
N ILE A 152 -9.48 -5.82 -17.17
CA ILE A 152 -9.13 -6.12 -18.57
C ILE A 152 -9.24 -7.62 -18.84
N ALA A 153 -8.74 -8.47 -17.94
CA ALA A 153 -8.83 -9.92 -18.04
C ALA A 153 -10.27 -10.41 -18.05
N ALA A 154 -11.13 -9.85 -17.22
CA ALA A 154 -12.54 -10.19 -17.18
C ALA A 154 -13.27 -9.82 -18.48
N PHE A 155 -13.06 -8.61 -19.00
CA PHE A 155 -13.68 -8.18 -20.27
C PHE A 155 -13.12 -8.95 -21.48
N ALA A 156 -11.84 -9.29 -21.47
CA ALA A 156 -11.22 -10.11 -22.51
C ALA A 156 -11.50 -11.61 -22.37
N ASN A 157 -12.19 -12.02 -21.29
CA ASN A 157 -12.42 -13.42 -20.94
C ASN A 157 -11.15 -14.29 -20.94
N SER A 158 -10.05 -13.74 -20.44
CA SER A 158 -8.71 -14.34 -20.50
C SER A 158 -7.91 -14.13 -19.22
N ASN A 159 -7.83 -15.16 -18.39
CA ASN A 159 -7.08 -15.13 -17.13
C ASN A 159 -5.58 -14.89 -17.31
N ILE A 160 -5.02 -15.24 -18.48
CA ILE A 160 -3.60 -15.06 -18.77
C ILE A 160 -3.19 -13.58 -18.77
N ILE A 161 -4.12 -12.68 -19.13
CA ILE A 161 -3.89 -11.23 -19.06
C ILE A 161 -3.63 -10.81 -17.62
N PHE A 162 -4.46 -11.28 -16.67
CA PHE A 162 -4.26 -10.96 -15.26
C PHE A 162 -2.93 -11.50 -14.73
N THR A 163 -2.55 -12.70 -15.16
CA THR A 163 -1.24 -13.29 -14.86
C THR A 163 -0.09 -12.35 -15.29
N TYR A 164 -0.12 -11.80 -16.50
CA TYR A 164 0.92 -10.84 -16.93
C TYR A 164 0.97 -9.57 -16.09
N PHE A 165 -0.18 -9.06 -15.67
CA PHE A 165 -0.23 -7.90 -14.76
C PHE A 165 0.42 -8.22 -13.40
N ILE A 166 0.22 -9.43 -12.86
CA ILE A 166 0.85 -9.88 -11.63
C ILE A 166 2.38 -9.97 -11.80
N TYR A 167 2.88 -10.56 -12.89
CA TYR A 167 4.32 -10.60 -13.17
C TYR A 167 4.93 -9.21 -13.29
N ALA A 168 4.28 -8.33 -14.06
CA ALA A 168 4.73 -6.94 -14.21
C ALA A 168 4.78 -6.22 -12.86
N LEU A 169 3.78 -6.43 -12.00
CA LEU A 169 3.73 -5.86 -10.66
C LEU A 169 4.89 -6.34 -9.78
N VAL A 170 5.23 -7.63 -9.81
CA VAL A 170 6.36 -8.19 -9.06
C VAL A 170 7.67 -7.55 -9.50
N ILE A 171 7.89 -7.47 -10.82
CA ILE A 171 9.09 -6.84 -11.40
C ILE A 171 9.20 -5.36 -11.00
N LEU A 172 8.11 -4.59 -11.14
CA LEU A 172 8.07 -3.17 -10.78
C LEU A 172 8.29 -2.95 -9.29
N SER A 173 7.79 -3.87 -8.44
CA SER A 173 7.98 -3.79 -7.00
C SER A 173 9.43 -4.01 -6.61
N TYR A 174 10.10 -5.03 -7.13
CA TYR A 174 11.53 -5.24 -6.90
C TYR A 174 12.40 -4.12 -7.48
N PHE A 175 12.04 -3.61 -8.66
CA PHE A 175 12.70 -2.44 -9.22
C PHE A 175 12.59 -1.24 -8.27
N THR A 176 11.42 -1.01 -7.69
CA THR A 176 11.19 0.04 -6.67
C THR A 176 12.05 -0.17 -5.41
N VAL A 177 12.20 -1.43 -4.96
CA VAL A 177 13.12 -1.75 -3.85
C VAL A 177 14.55 -1.34 -4.20
N GLY A 178 15.02 -1.68 -5.42
CA GLY A 178 16.34 -1.28 -5.92
C GLY A 178 16.52 0.24 -5.97
N GLN A 179 15.51 0.98 -6.47
CA GLN A 179 15.52 2.45 -6.48
C GLN A 179 15.67 3.02 -5.07
N ARG A 180 14.92 2.51 -4.09
CA ARG A 180 14.96 2.96 -2.70
C ARG A 180 16.31 2.66 -2.03
N ILE A 181 16.84 1.45 -2.22
CA ILE A 181 18.17 1.08 -1.70
C ILE A 181 19.25 2.00 -2.28
N HIS A 182 19.22 2.23 -3.60
CA HIS A 182 20.19 3.12 -4.25
C HIS A 182 20.09 4.57 -3.72
N HIS A 183 18.87 5.07 -3.53
CA HIS A 183 18.65 6.41 -2.99
C HIS A 183 19.20 6.54 -1.57
N VAL A 184 18.90 5.59 -0.69
CA VAL A 184 19.39 5.59 0.70
C VAL A 184 20.91 5.44 0.74
N TRP A 185 21.47 4.57 -0.10
CA TRP A 185 22.93 4.43 -0.23
C TRP A 185 23.59 5.77 -0.62
N LYS A 186 23.03 6.47 -1.61
CA LYS A 186 23.54 7.79 -2.03
C LYS A 186 23.43 8.83 -0.92
N ALA A 187 22.33 8.83 -0.17
CA ALA A 187 22.11 9.79 0.91
C ALA A 187 23.04 9.56 2.12
N LEU A 188 23.41 8.29 2.39
CA LEU A 188 24.25 7.92 3.55
C LEU A 188 25.72 7.66 3.17
N LYS A 189 26.09 7.72 1.88
CA LYS A 189 27.44 7.40 1.43
C LYS A 189 28.52 8.29 2.08
N ASP A 190 28.21 9.55 2.32
CA ASP A 190 29.14 10.51 2.89
C ASP A 190 29.02 10.62 4.42
N ASP A 191 28.05 9.89 5.01
CA ASP A 191 27.87 9.79 6.46
C ASP A 191 28.84 8.72 7.03
N THR A 192 30.11 9.11 7.19
CA THR A 192 31.14 8.30 7.86
C THR A 192 30.97 8.30 9.38
N GLY A 193 29.93 8.94 9.91
CA GLY A 193 29.58 8.98 11.32
C GLY A 193 29.01 7.65 11.80
N GLY A 194 29.58 7.13 12.88
CA GLY A 194 29.05 5.96 13.59
C GLY A 194 27.58 6.15 14.02
N PRO A 195 26.96 5.14 14.62
CA PRO A 195 25.52 5.16 14.93
C PRO A 195 25.17 6.42 15.72
N VAL A 196 24.21 7.19 15.19
CA VAL A 196 23.70 8.43 15.82
C VAL A 196 23.33 8.15 17.27
N THR A 197 24.15 8.62 18.19
CA THR A 197 23.94 8.40 19.63
C THR A 197 22.63 9.08 20.08
N PRO A 198 21.92 8.54 21.09
CA PRO A 198 20.70 9.13 21.61
C PRO A 198 20.84 10.61 22.02
N GLN A 199 22.06 11.07 22.30
CA GLN A 199 22.36 12.46 22.64
C GLN A 199 22.32 13.40 21.43
N GLN A 200 22.82 12.99 20.26
CA GLN A 200 22.74 13.79 19.02
C GLN A 200 21.30 13.99 18.53
N LYS A 201 20.40 13.04 18.79
CA LYS A 201 18.96 13.21 18.51
C LYS A 201 18.29 14.28 19.37
N ARG A 202 18.85 14.63 20.52
CA ARG A 202 18.32 15.70 21.40
C ARG A 202 18.77 17.09 20.97
N LEU A 203 19.97 17.23 20.44
CA LEU A 203 20.53 18.52 19.99
C LEU A 203 19.90 19.02 18.67
N ASN A 204 19.49 18.13 17.78
CA ASN A 204 18.82 18.50 16.52
C ASN A 204 17.33 18.80 16.67
N LYS A 205 16.81 18.84 17.90
CA LYS A 205 15.40 19.18 18.22
C LYS A 205 15.23 20.51 18.92
N GLN A 206 16.31 21.27 19.12
CA GLN A 206 16.31 22.66 19.57
C GLN A 206 16.54 23.61 18.40
#